data_541abc8d7f4c6fd8ee6e187523c46568
#
_entry.id   541abc8d7f4c6fd8ee6e187523c46568
#
_cell.length_a   1.000
_cell.length_b   1.000
_cell.length_c   1.000
_cell.angle_alpha   90.00
_cell.angle_beta   90.00
_cell.angle_gamma   90.00
#
_symmetry.space_group_name_H-M   'P 1'
#
loop_
_entity.id
_entity.type
_entity.pdbx_description
1 polymer ?
#
loop_
_entity_poly.entity_id
_entity_poly.type
_entity_poly.pdbx_seq_one_letter_code
_entity_poly.pdbx_strand_id
1 'polypeptide(L)'
;MAHEKNHDYHILNPSIWPFIGSIAAFVMLFGAVVLFHSDNPWMFIAGFVGVLFVMYVWWSDTVKENQVGDHTPVVLIGLRYGFILFIMSEVMFFLAWFWSFFKHAMYPMGDMSPLQDGQFPPAGIEVFDPWHLPLINTLILLCSGAAATWAHHAIAHDEDRKSMVQGLVI
;
A
#
# COMPACT_ATOMS: atom_id res chain seq x y z
N MET A 1 23.12 -23.86 -17.79
CA MET A 1 22.18 -24.83 -18.37
C MET A 1 20.79 -24.33 -18.00
N ALA A 2 20.01 -23.85 -18.97
CA ALA A 2 18.62 -23.48 -18.74
C ALA A 2 17.88 -24.78 -18.37
N HIS A 3 17.34 -24.86 -17.16
CA HIS A 3 16.44 -25.93 -16.80
C HIS A 3 15.22 -25.83 -17.74
N GLU A 4 15.00 -26.83 -18.56
CA GLU A 4 13.80 -26.92 -19.38
C GLU A 4 12.61 -27.01 -18.43
N LYS A 5 11.81 -25.93 -18.34
CA LYS A 5 10.65 -25.87 -17.46
C LYS A 5 9.58 -26.80 -18.02
N ASN A 6 9.17 -27.78 -17.23
CA ASN A 6 8.10 -28.71 -17.58
C ASN A 6 6.71 -28.28 -17.06
N HIS A 7 6.58 -27.03 -16.59
CA HIS A 7 5.35 -26.46 -16.07
C HIS A 7 5.28 -24.95 -16.30
N ASP A 8 4.08 -24.40 -16.31
CA ASP A 8 3.82 -22.95 -16.53
C ASP A 8 3.71 -22.16 -15.22
N TYR A 9 3.88 -22.77 -14.06
CA TYR A 9 3.77 -22.11 -12.76
C TYR A 9 5.04 -21.39 -12.37
N HIS A 10 4.90 -20.34 -11.56
CA HIS A 10 6.00 -19.53 -11.03
C HIS A 10 6.66 -20.22 -9.83
N ILE A 11 7.42 -21.27 -10.11
CA ILE A 11 8.20 -22.01 -9.11
C ILE A 11 9.67 -21.67 -9.32
N LEU A 12 10.16 -20.71 -8.53
CA LEU A 12 11.52 -20.22 -8.59
C LEU A 12 12.34 -20.68 -7.37
N ASN A 13 13.64 -20.50 -7.45
CA ASN A 13 14.52 -20.75 -6.32
C ASN A 13 14.15 -19.81 -5.15
N PRO A 14 14.27 -20.27 -3.88
CA PRO A 14 14.00 -19.44 -2.72
C PRO A 14 14.83 -18.17 -2.74
N SER A 15 14.17 -17.02 -2.57
CA SER A 15 14.82 -15.71 -2.47
C SER A 15 15.08 -15.35 -0.99
N ILE A 16 16.17 -14.66 -0.71
CA ILE A 16 16.51 -14.17 0.62
C ILE A 16 15.80 -12.86 0.97
N TRP A 17 15.28 -12.14 -0.03
CA TRP A 17 14.71 -10.80 0.15
C TRP A 17 13.52 -10.73 1.09
N PRO A 18 12.56 -11.69 1.10
CA PRO A 18 11.47 -11.70 2.09
C PRO A 18 11.97 -11.75 3.53
N PHE A 19 13.02 -12.52 3.78
CA PHE A 19 13.63 -12.64 5.11
C PHE A 19 14.32 -11.34 5.53
N ILE A 20 15.15 -10.76 4.67
CA ILE A 20 15.82 -9.48 4.95
C ILE A 20 14.78 -8.37 5.08
N GLY A 21 13.72 -8.38 4.25
CA GLY A 21 12.60 -7.43 4.31
C GLY A 21 11.86 -7.47 5.64
N SER A 22 11.63 -8.67 6.18
CA SER A 22 10.99 -8.82 7.50
C SER A 22 11.84 -8.24 8.64
N ILE A 23 13.16 -8.45 8.60
CA ILE A 23 14.08 -7.85 9.57
C ILE A 23 14.11 -6.33 9.44
N ALA A 24 14.21 -5.79 8.22
CA ALA A 24 14.22 -4.35 7.98
C ALA A 24 12.89 -3.69 8.45
N ALA A 25 11.76 -4.31 8.15
CA ALA A 25 10.45 -3.86 8.63
C ALA A 25 10.34 -3.90 10.16
N PHE A 26 10.82 -4.97 10.80
CA PHE A 26 10.87 -5.06 12.25
C PHE A 26 11.72 -3.93 12.86
N VAL A 27 12.93 -3.70 12.35
CA VAL A 27 13.81 -2.63 12.81
C VAL A 27 13.17 -1.25 12.63
N MET A 28 12.46 -1.03 11.51
CA MET A 28 11.73 0.20 11.23
C MET A 28 10.60 0.44 12.23
N LEU A 29 9.73 -0.56 12.43
CA LEU A 29 8.57 -0.42 13.32
C LEU A 29 8.99 -0.33 14.79
N PHE A 30 9.95 -1.14 15.22
CA PHE A 30 10.50 -1.03 16.57
C PHE A 30 11.24 0.29 16.77
N GLY A 31 11.96 0.76 15.75
CA GLY A 31 12.60 2.07 15.73
C GLY A 31 11.60 3.22 15.84
N ALA A 32 10.39 3.09 15.26
CA ALA A 32 9.30 4.06 15.45
C ALA A 32 8.84 4.12 16.92
N VAL A 33 8.70 2.97 17.57
CA VAL A 33 8.39 2.92 19.01
C VAL A 33 9.47 3.61 19.83
N VAL A 34 10.74 3.34 19.56
CA VAL A 34 11.87 3.99 20.23
C VAL A 34 11.88 5.50 19.97
N LEU A 35 11.59 5.93 18.75
CA LEU A 35 11.51 7.35 18.38
C LEU A 35 10.45 8.07 19.25
N PHE A 36 9.25 7.51 19.38
CA PHE A 36 8.16 8.11 20.17
C PHE A 36 8.42 8.13 21.69
N HIS A 37 9.32 7.27 22.20
CA HIS A 37 9.59 7.19 23.65
C HIS A 37 10.91 7.84 24.07
N SER A 38 11.88 7.97 23.19
CA SER A 38 13.22 8.43 23.53
C SER A 38 13.81 9.49 22.58
N ASP A 39 13.00 10.02 21.66
CA ASP A 39 13.38 11.02 20.65
C ASP A 39 14.62 10.62 19.81
N ASN A 40 14.94 9.32 19.76
CA ASN A 40 16.08 8.81 19.01
C ASN A 40 15.65 8.28 17.63
N PRO A 41 15.93 8.98 16.51
CA PRO A 41 15.45 8.61 15.19
C PRO A 41 16.30 7.56 14.48
N TRP A 42 17.52 7.28 14.94
CA TRP A 42 18.49 6.52 14.16
C TRP A 42 18.08 5.10 13.82
N MET A 43 17.43 4.43 14.75
CA MET A 43 16.92 3.08 14.52
C MET A 43 15.78 3.05 13.49
N PHE A 44 14.87 4.02 13.57
CA PHE A 44 13.80 4.19 12.58
C PHE A 44 14.38 4.46 11.18
N ILE A 45 15.31 5.41 11.09
CA ILE A 45 15.97 5.76 9.81
C ILE A 45 16.70 4.56 9.22
N ALA A 46 17.45 3.81 10.03
CA ALA A 46 18.17 2.62 9.57
C ALA A 46 17.20 1.56 9.02
N GLY A 47 16.10 1.28 9.73
CA GLY A 47 15.06 0.36 9.29
C GLY A 47 14.35 0.83 8.02
N PHE A 48 14.03 2.12 7.93
CA PHE A 48 13.39 2.73 6.76
C PHE A 48 14.27 2.62 5.51
N VAL A 49 15.55 2.98 5.63
CA VAL A 49 16.52 2.81 4.52
C VAL A 49 16.67 1.34 4.15
N GLY A 50 16.68 0.44 5.12
CA GLY A 50 16.71 -1.00 4.88
C GLY A 50 15.50 -1.50 4.10
N VAL A 51 14.29 -1.05 4.44
CA VAL A 51 13.06 -1.36 3.70
C VAL A 51 13.14 -0.86 2.26
N LEU A 52 13.54 0.40 2.05
CA LEU A 52 13.68 0.96 0.70
C LEU A 52 14.71 0.19 -0.14
N PHE A 53 15.82 -0.20 0.46
CA PHE A 53 16.84 -1.00 -0.21
C PHE A 53 16.29 -2.37 -0.63
N VAL A 54 15.61 -3.07 0.27
CA VAL A 54 15.00 -4.38 -0.05
C VAL A 54 13.95 -4.24 -1.13
N MET A 55 13.08 -3.24 -1.07
CA MET A 55 12.09 -2.96 -2.11
C MET A 55 12.75 -2.80 -3.48
N TYR A 56 13.77 -1.97 -3.57
CA TYR A 56 14.47 -1.72 -4.82
C TYR A 56 15.08 -3.00 -5.41
N VAL A 57 15.78 -3.77 -4.60
CA VAL A 57 16.45 -4.98 -5.08
C VAL A 57 15.45 -6.08 -5.42
N TRP A 58 14.45 -6.31 -4.57
CA TRP A 58 13.42 -7.33 -4.83
C TRP A 58 12.61 -7.03 -6.08
N TRP A 59 12.20 -5.76 -6.26
CA TRP A 59 11.49 -5.38 -7.49
C TRP A 59 12.38 -5.49 -8.73
N SER A 60 13.67 -5.18 -8.60
CA SER A 60 14.62 -5.38 -9.70
C SER A 60 14.74 -6.87 -10.10
N ASP A 61 14.69 -7.77 -9.13
CA ASP A 61 14.69 -9.20 -9.42
C ASP A 61 13.38 -9.65 -10.09
N THR A 62 12.23 -9.15 -9.64
CA THR A 62 10.92 -9.40 -10.29
C THR A 62 10.91 -8.92 -11.76
N VAL A 63 11.53 -7.78 -12.05
CA VAL A 63 11.68 -7.30 -13.43
C VAL A 63 12.55 -8.24 -14.26
N LYS A 64 13.66 -8.75 -13.70
CA LYS A 64 14.52 -9.74 -14.39
C LYS A 64 13.77 -11.04 -14.66
N GLU A 65 12.98 -11.54 -13.71
CA GLU A 65 12.14 -12.73 -13.86
C GLU A 65 11.19 -12.59 -15.06
N ASN A 66 10.56 -11.42 -15.21
CA ASN A 66 9.72 -11.13 -16.36
C ASN A 66 10.53 -11.13 -17.68
N GLN A 67 11.73 -10.54 -17.68
CA GLN A 67 12.59 -10.48 -18.87
C GLN A 67 13.10 -11.86 -19.32
N VAL A 68 13.29 -12.77 -18.38
CA VAL A 68 13.72 -14.16 -18.66
C VAL A 68 12.55 -15.03 -19.14
N GLY A 69 11.30 -14.53 -19.04
CA GLY A 69 10.10 -15.24 -19.49
C GLY A 69 9.45 -16.11 -18.41
N ASP A 70 9.73 -15.84 -17.14
CA ASP A 70 9.13 -16.58 -16.01
C ASP A 70 7.66 -16.17 -15.78
N HIS A 71 7.21 -15.06 -16.35
CA HIS A 71 5.82 -14.61 -16.30
C HIS A 71 5.02 -15.22 -17.46
N THR A 72 4.71 -16.50 -17.35
CA THR A 72 3.87 -17.24 -18.28
C THR A 72 2.41 -16.72 -18.29
N PRO A 73 1.58 -17.06 -19.28
CA PRO A 73 0.16 -16.69 -19.28
C PRO A 73 -0.60 -17.12 -18.01
N VAL A 74 -0.26 -18.27 -17.44
CA VAL A 74 -0.84 -18.74 -16.16
C VAL A 74 -0.45 -17.83 -15.00
N VAL A 75 0.82 -17.41 -14.94
CA VAL A 75 1.32 -16.48 -13.93
C VAL A 75 0.64 -15.11 -14.06
N LEU A 76 0.46 -14.61 -15.29
CA LEU A 76 -0.24 -13.34 -15.53
C LEU A 76 -1.70 -13.37 -15.07
N ILE A 77 -2.39 -14.49 -15.22
CA ILE A 77 -3.75 -14.67 -14.66
C ILE A 77 -3.69 -14.61 -13.14
N GLY A 78 -2.73 -15.29 -12.51
CA GLY A 78 -2.53 -15.26 -11.07
C GLY A 78 -2.26 -13.85 -10.53
N LEU A 79 -1.42 -13.07 -11.22
CA LEU A 79 -1.13 -11.67 -10.86
C LEU A 79 -2.38 -10.78 -10.96
N ARG A 80 -3.23 -10.98 -11.98
CA ARG A 80 -4.51 -10.25 -12.09
C ARG A 80 -5.44 -10.55 -10.93
N TYR A 81 -5.63 -11.81 -10.59
CA TYR A 81 -6.46 -12.18 -9.44
C TYR A 81 -5.87 -11.68 -8.13
N GLY A 82 -4.56 -11.76 -7.96
CA GLY A 82 -3.88 -11.20 -6.78
C GLY A 82 -4.12 -9.71 -6.64
N PHE A 83 -4.04 -8.94 -7.73
CA PHE A 83 -4.34 -7.50 -7.72
C PHE A 83 -5.81 -7.20 -7.41
N ILE A 84 -6.76 -7.97 -7.97
CA ILE A 84 -8.18 -7.84 -7.66
C ILE A 84 -8.43 -8.10 -6.18
N LEU A 85 -7.85 -9.15 -5.61
CA LEU A 85 -7.98 -9.47 -4.18
C LEU A 85 -7.35 -8.37 -3.30
N PHE A 86 -6.23 -7.79 -3.73
CA PHE A 86 -5.64 -6.64 -3.05
C PHE A 86 -6.62 -5.45 -3.02
N ILE A 87 -7.20 -5.07 -4.16
CA ILE A 87 -8.21 -3.99 -4.22
C ILE A 87 -9.42 -4.33 -3.34
N MET A 88 -9.89 -5.58 -3.34
CA MET A 88 -10.99 -6.00 -2.46
C MET A 88 -10.62 -5.88 -0.98
N SER A 89 -9.38 -6.14 -0.60
CA SER A 89 -8.92 -5.94 0.78
C SER A 89 -8.96 -4.47 1.19
N GLU A 90 -8.56 -3.55 0.30
CA GLU A 90 -8.65 -2.11 0.52
C GLU A 90 -10.11 -1.62 0.65
N VAL A 91 -11.00 -2.15 -0.19
CA VAL A 91 -12.45 -1.88 -0.07
C VAL A 91 -12.98 -2.32 1.29
N MET A 92 -12.61 -3.51 1.76
CA MET A 92 -13.03 -4.02 3.08
C MET A 92 -12.44 -3.20 4.23
N PHE A 93 -11.21 -2.70 4.09
CA PHE A 93 -10.60 -1.78 5.05
C PHE A 93 -11.43 -0.49 5.20
N PHE A 94 -11.77 0.16 4.09
CA PHE A 94 -12.62 1.34 4.12
C PHE A 94 -14.03 1.04 4.66
N LEU A 95 -14.61 -0.08 4.26
CA LEU A 95 -15.93 -0.50 4.74
C LEU A 95 -15.95 -0.66 6.26
N ALA A 96 -14.92 -1.22 6.86
CA ALA A 96 -14.80 -1.37 8.31
C ALA A 96 -14.78 -0.02 9.03
N TRP A 97 -14.01 0.95 8.51
CA TRP A 97 -13.92 2.30 9.06
C TRP A 97 -15.23 3.07 8.91
N PHE A 98 -15.85 3.05 7.73
CA PHE A 98 -17.15 3.70 7.51
C PHE A 98 -18.24 3.05 8.35
N TRP A 99 -18.25 1.72 8.46
CA TRP A 99 -19.18 1.01 9.33
C TRP A 99 -19.04 1.46 10.79
N SER A 100 -17.81 1.50 11.30
CA SER A 100 -17.54 1.95 12.65
C SER A 100 -17.99 3.39 12.87
N PHE A 101 -17.65 4.30 11.96
CA PHE A 101 -18.06 5.71 12.03
C PHE A 101 -19.59 5.85 12.05
N PHE A 102 -20.28 5.30 11.08
CA PHE A 102 -21.74 5.44 10.97
C PHE A 102 -22.48 4.75 12.11
N LYS A 103 -21.97 3.62 12.61
CA LYS A 103 -22.51 2.96 13.78
C LYS A 103 -22.51 3.88 15.00
N HIS A 104 -21.40 4.52 15.29
CA HIS A 104 -21.30 5.42 16.46
C HIS A 104 -22.00 6.75 16.24
N ALA A 105 -22.06 7.24 15.00
CA ALA A 105 -22.74 8.48 14.67
C ALA A 105 -24.29 8.35 14.76
N MET A 106 -24.84 7.23 14.27
CA MET A 106 -26.29 7.01 14.23
C MET A 106 -26.83 6.37 15.54
N TYR A 107 -26.02 5.58 16.22
CA TYR A 107 -26.37 4.85 17.43
C TYR A 107 -25.38 5.11 18.58
N PRO A 108 -25.29 6.34 19.05
CA PRO A 108 -24.31 6.69 20.12
C PRO A 108 -24.62 6.03 21.46
N MET A 109 -25.91 5.71 21.72
CA MET A 109 -26.38 5.00 22.90
C MET A 109 -26.71 3.55 22.55
N GLY A 110 -25.82 2.63 22.70
CA GLY A 110 -26.10 1.20 22.48
C GLY A 110 -25.17 0.33 23.32
N ASP A 111 -25.63 -0.88 23.65
CA ASP A 111 -24.84 -1.84 24.43
C ASP A 111 -23.47 -2.16 23.81
N MET A 112 -23.30 -1.89 22.53
CA MET A 112 -22.05 -2.04 21.79
C MET A 112 -21.33 -0.74 21.48
N SER A 113 -21.77 0.40 22.02
CA SER A 113 -21.09 1.69 21.85
C SER A 113 -20.25 1.99 23.09
N PRO A 114 -18.94 2.21 22.95
CA PRO A 114 -18.07 2.61 24.07
C PRO A 114 -18.28 4.08 24.48
N LEU A 115 -19.19 4.82 23.83
CA LEU A 115 -19.42 6.24 24.10
C LEU A 115 -20.23 6.38 25.37
N GLN A 116 -19.58 6.78 26.46
CA GLN A 116 -20.20 6.90 27.78
C GLN A 116 -21.24 8.02 27.86
N ASP A 117 -21.09 9.10 27.06
CA ASP A 117 -21.93 10.27 27.12
C ASP A 117 -23.12 10.23 26.14
N GLY A 118 -23.25 9.17 25.34
CA GLY A 118 -24.32 9.03 24.35
C GLY A 118 -24.33 10.13 23.27
N GLN A 119 -23.20 10.80 23.06
CA GLN A 119 -23.03 11.86 22.07
C GLN A 119 -21.94 11.49 21.07
N PHE A 120 -22.16 11.90 19.82
CA PHE A 120 -21.13 11.83 18.78
C PHE A 120 -20.94 13.22 18.16
N PRO A 121 -19.71 13.73 18.06
CA PRO A 121 -18.46 13.16 18.58
C PRO A 121 -18.40 13.13 20.12
N PRO A 122 -17.58 12.22 20.71
CA PRO A 122 -17.42 12.13 22.17
C PRO A 122 -16.91 13.43 22.77
N ALA A 123 -17.28 13.68 24.03
CA ALA A 123 -16.83 14.88 24.76
C ALA A 123 -15.28 14.95 24.79
N GLY A 124 -14.74 16.13 24.49
CA GLY A 124 -13.28 16.35 24.43
C GLY A 124 -12.61 16.04 23.10
N ILE A 125 -13.36 15.59 22.08
CA ILE A 125 -12.84 15.42 20.71
C ILE A 125 -13.29 16.60 19.86
N GLU A 126 -12.34 17.39 19.40
CA GLU A 126 -12.57 18.41 18.38
C GLU A 126 -12.47 17.79 16.99
N VAL A 127 -13.52 17.95 16.19
CA VAL A 127 -13.52 17.46 14.80
C VAL A 127 -12.80 18.43 13.89
N PHE A 128 -12.09 17.90 12.88
CA PHE A 128 -11.47 18.74 11.86
C PHE A 128 -12.52 19.47 11.02
N ASP A 129 -12.23 20.74 10.70
CA ASP A 129 -13.03 21.47 9.71
C ASP A 129 -12.88 20.81 8.33
N PRO A 130 -13.96 20.31 7.72
CA PRO A 130 -13.90 19.61 6.44
C PRO A 130 -13.41 20.50 5.28
N TRP A 131 -13.54 21.83 5.40
CA TRP A 131 -13.17 22.79 4.35
C TRP A 131 -11.69 23.17 4.33
N HIS A 132 -10.91 22.73 5.33
CA HIS A 132 -9.48 22.97 5.41
C HIS A 132 -8.67 21.76 4.90
N LEU A 133 -7.89 21.16 5.77
CA LEU A 133 -6.98 20.05 5.44
C LEU A 133 -7.67 18.84 4.76
N PRO A 134 -8.87 18.41 5.17
CA PRO A 134 -9.56 17.30 4.51
C PRO A 134 -9.91 17.57 3.06
N LEU A 135 -10.35 18.81 2.73
CA LEU A 135 -10.62 19.21 1.34
C LEU A 135 -9.35 19.17 0.49
N ILE A 136 -8.24 19.71 1.01
CA ILE A 136 -6.95 19.71 0.30
C ILE A 136 -6.49 18.27 0.03
N ASN A 137 -6.59 17.39 1.02
CA ASN A 137 -6.25 15.98 0.85
C ASN A 137 -7.11 15.29 -0.22
N THR A 138 -8.39 15.61 -0.27
CA THR A 138 -9.30 15.09 -1.30
C THR A 138 -8.91 15.57 -2.70
N LEU A 139 -8.55 16.86 -2.84
CA LEU A 139 -8.07 17.39 -4.12
C LEU A 139 -6.77 16.74 -4.57
N ILE A 140 -5.81 16.55 -3.67
CA ILE A 140 -4.56 15.83 -3.97
C ILE A 140 -4.86 14.40 -4.43
N LEU A 141 -5.76 13.70 -3.75
CA LEU A 141 -6.14 12.35 -4.11
C LEU A 141 -6.80 12.27 -5.51
N LEU A 142 -7.69 13.21 -5.83
CA LEU A 142 -8.31 13.29 -7.15
C LEU A 142 -7.27 13.60 -8.25
N CYS A 143 -6.34 14.51 -8.00
CA CYS A 143 -5.26 14.82 -8.93
C CYS A 143 -4.35 13.61 -9.16
N SER A 144 -3.99 12.87 -8.10
CA SER A 144 -3.19 11.67 -8.23
C SER A 144 -3.90 10.57 -9.03
N GLY A 145 -5.22 10.42 -8.85
CA GLY A 145 -6.04 9.51 -9.65
C GLY A 145 -6.07 9.88 -11.15
N ALA A 146 -6.17 11.18 -11.47
CA ALA A 146 -6.10 11.67 -12.84
C ALA A 146 -4.71 11.42 -13.45
N ALA A 147 -3.63 11.70 -12.71
CA ALA A 147 -2.26 11.47 -13.15
C ALA A 147 -1.98 9.96 -13.38
N ALA A 148 -2.43 9.09 -12.48
CA ALA A 148 -2.33 7.64 -12.64
C ALA A 148 -3.10 7.14 -13.87
N THR A 149 -4.28 7.68 -14.14
CA THR A 149 -5.07 7.36 -15.33
C THR A 149 -4.34 7.77 -16.61
N TRP A 150 -3.73 8.95 -16.62
CA TRP A 150 -2.90 9.40 -17.74
C TRP A 150 -1.68 8.49 -17.95
N ALA A 151 -0.96 8.13 -16.90
CA ALA A 151 0.16 7.21 -16.97
C ALA A 151 -0.27 5.84 -17.53
N HIS A 152 -1.39 5.30 -17.05
CA HIS A 152 -1.95 4.05 -17.54
C HIS A 152 -2.33 4.10 -19.03
N HIS A 153 -2.96 5.21 -19.47
CA HIS A 153 -3.31 5.40 -20.88
C HIS A 153 -2.05 5.42 -21.77
N ALA A 154 -1.00 6.12 -21.33
CA ALA A 154 0.27 6.19 -22.04
C ALA A 154 0.94 4.81 -22.19
N ILE A 155 0.83 3.93 -21.18
CA ILE A 155 1.34 2.56 -21.26
C ILE A 155 0.51 1.71 -22.22
N ALA A 156 -0.83 1.84 -22.14
CA ALA A 156 -1.74 0.89 -22.79
C ALA A 156 -1.96 1.19 -24.30
N HIS A 157 -1.80 2.46 -24.71
CA HIS A 157 -2.20 2.89 -26.07
C HIS A 157 -1.08 3.58 -26.84
N ASP A 158 -0.27 4.39 -26.18
CA ASP A 158 0.67 5.27 -26.87
C ASP A 158 2.12 4.76 -26.82
N GLU A 159 2.40 3.76 -25.98
CA GLU A 159 3.76 3.26 -25.69
C GLU A 159 4.76 4.41 -25.35
N ASP A 160 4.24 5.58 -24.95
CA ASP A 160 5.03 6.75 -24.61
C ASP A 160 5.58 6.67 -23.19
N ARG A 161 6.81 6.17 -23.08
CA ARG A 161 7.51 6.06 -21.81
C ARG A 161 7.66 7.40 -21.08
N LYS A 162 7.77 8.52 -21.82
CA LYS A 162 7.96 9.84 -21.21
C LYS A 162 6.70 10.29 -20.49
N SER A 163 5.55 10.21 -21.14
CA SER A 163 4.24 10.52 -20.55
C SER A 163 3.90 9.59 -19.39
N MET A 164 4.24 8.30 -19.50
CA MET A 164 4.10 7.35 -18.41
C MET A 164 4.88 7.79 -17.16
N VAL A 165 6.18 8.09 -17.32
CA VAL A 165 7.03 8.52 -16.19
C VAL A 165 6.54 9.82 -15.59
N GLN A 166 6.14 10.79 -16.43
CA GLN A 166 5.59 12.06 -15.96
C GLN A 166 4.32 11.85 -15.13
N GLY A 167 3.36 11.06 -15.62
CA GLY A 167 2.13 10.79 -14.90
C GLY A 167 2.32 10.00 -13.59
N LEU A 168 3.41 9.22 -13.45
CA LEU A 168 3.74 8.53 -12.21
C LEU A 168 4.50 9.40 -11.20
N VAL A 169 5.18 10.47 -11.65
CA VAL A 169 5.95 11.38 -10.79
C VAL A 169 5.08 12.51 -10.23
N ILE A 170 4.04 12.91 -10.96
CA ILE A 170 3.08 13.94 -10.52
C ILE A 170 2.14 13.36 -9.47
#